data_1035acc0646ad8f97990b531fc584730
#
_entry.id   1035acc0646ad8f97990b531fc584730
#
_cell.length_a   1.000
_cell.length_b   1.000
_cell.length_c   1.000
_cell.angle_alpha   90.00
_cell.angle_beta   90.00
_cell.angle_gamma   90.00
#
_symmetry.space_group_name_H-M   'P 1'
#
loop_
_entity.id
_entity.type
_entity.pdbx_description
1 polymer ?
#
loop_
_entity_poly.entity_id
_entity_poly.type
_entity_poly.pdbx_seq_one_letter_code
_entity_poly.pdbx_strand_id
1 'polypeptide(L)'
;MSLFILLGALPYAARGDWTLGAQASLRHDDNVGNAESRPNIIADSIIGARLSIFQLFPLGDSYSVTVGGDLGGESFHRLTGLSNVSVDGMLALKKKWGIGAFAPWARTGVTVGRLSYDDSYRNAWDYRATLASGRRIDERWNLWAEYAFERRAAATQEEEVPGLSGDAFSQDSHNIGINLEYSVTQNAFLALGLLGRHGDVTSTASPGPKVFYASKALAEDPAFGPDFYAYRLTGTTYGFRVGLNYAPTAHSLLGCGFERFDTHADGGNRYTKSVPEITWDYRF
;
A
#
# COMPACT_ATOMS: atom_id res chain seq x y z
N MET A 1 3.86 0.63 1.08
CA MET A 1 2.59 1.01 0.42
C MET A 1 2.02 -0.24 -0.18
N SER A 2 0.98 -0.83 0.42
CA SER A 2 0.44 -2.12 -0.02
C SER A 2 -0.44 -1.92 -1.25
N LEU A 3 -0.11 -2.66 -2.32
CA LEU A 3 -0.90 -2.73 -3.54
C LEU A 3 -2.27 -3.34 -3.19
N PHE A 4 -3.35 -2.55 -3.21
CA PHE A 4 -4.70 -3.11 -3.16
C PHE A 4 -5.01 -3.74 -4.52
N ILE A 5 -4.75 -5.04 -4.64
CA ILE A 5 -5.24 -5.80 -5.78
C ILE A 5 -6.75 -5.91 -5.64
N LEU A 6 -7.44 -5.43 -6.65
CA LEU A 6 -8.89 -5.53 -6.76
C LEU A 6 -9.29 -6.99 -6.86
N LEU A 7 -9.72 -7.57 -5.76
CA LEU A 7 -10.52 -8.80 -5.76
C LEU A 7 -11.90 -8.62 -6.45
N GLY A 8 -12.06 -7.52 -7.20
CA GLY A 8 -13.33 -7.14 -7.83
C GLY A 8 -13.69 -7.86 -9.12
N ALA A 9 -12.73 -8.46 -9.82
CA ALA A 9 -12.96 -9.03 -11.16
C ALA A 9 -13.34 -10.52 -11.17
N LEU A 10 -13.18 -11.25 -10.06
CA LEU A 10 -13.52 -12.67 -10.00
C LEU A 10 -15.00 -12.86 -9.58
N PRO A 11 -15.73 -13.83 -10.16
CA PRO A 11 -17.14 -14.05 -9.83
C PRO A 11 -17.31 -14.31 -8.33
N TYR A 12 -18.34 -13.70 -7.75
CA TYR A 12 -18.67 -13.77 -6.33
C TYR A 12 -18.94 -15.21 -5.90
N ALA A 13 -18.29 -15.62 -4.79
CA ALA A 13 -18.67 -16.82 -4.05
C ALA A 13 -20.12 -16.72 -3.52
N ALA A 14 -20.78 -17.84 -3.40
CA ALA A 14 -22.14 -17.94 -2.89
C ALA A 14 -22.28 -17.33 -1.52
N ARG A 15 -23.49 -16.88 -1.17
CA ARG A 15 -23.84 -16.22 0.10
C ARG A 15 -23.39 -17.05 1.30
N GLY A 16 -22.53 -16.48 2.13
CA GLY A 16 -22.24 -16.96 3.48
C GLY A 16 -20.97 -17.77 3.69
N ASP A 17 -20.21 -18.08 2.63
CA ASP A 17 -18.98 -18.85 2.76
C ASP A 17 -17.76 -17.95 2.96
N TRP A 18 -16.80 -18.45 3.75
CA TRP A 18 -15.48 -17.85 3.85
C TRP A 18 -14.72 -18.00 2.55
N THR A 19 -14.14 -16.93 2.09
CA THR A 19 -13.24 -16.93 0.93
C THR A 19 -11.80 -16.87 1.42
N LEU A 20 -11.01 -17.83 0.98
CA LEU A 20 -9.58 -17.88 1.24
C LEU A 20 -8.81 -17.44 0.00
N GLY A 21 -7.76 -16.67 0.19
CA GLY A 21 -6.87 -16.23 -0.87
C GLY A 21 -5.42 -16.37 -0.47
N ALA A 22 -4.56 -16.57 -1.46
CA ALA A 22 -3.12 -16.51 -1.32
C ALA A 22 -2.56 -15.59 -2.40
N GLN A 23 -1.54 -14.81 -2.08
CA GLN A 23 -0.80 -13.97 -3.01
C GLN A 23 0.68 -14.17 -2.83
N ALA A 24 1.41 -14.19 -3.93
CA ALA A 24 2.87 -14.04 -3.97
C ALA A 24 3.23 -12.85 -4.84
N SER A 25 4.27 -12.11 -4.47
CA SER A 25 4.75 -10.98 -5.25
C SER A 25 6.28 -10.94 -5.31
N LEU A 26 6.79 -10.40 -6.40
CA LEU A 26 8.19 -10.02 -6.58
C LEU A 26 8.21 -8.58 -7.09
N ARG A 27 8.84 -7.68 -6.34
CA ARG A 27 8.99 -6.28 -6.75
C ARG A 27 10.43 -5.81 -6.59
N HIS A 28 10.78 -4.79 -7.34
CA HIS A 28 12.05 -4.10 -7.21
C HIS A 28 11.76 -2.62 -6.88
N ASP A 29 12.35 -2.10 -5.83
CA ASP A 29 12.24 -0.70 -5.43
C ASP A 29 13.61 -0.04 -5.67
N ASP A 30 13.67 0.95 -6.56
CA ASP A 30 14.92 1.62 -6.93
C ASP A 30 15.37 2.67 -5.89
N ASN A 31 14.54 2.96 -4.86
CA ASN A 31 14.85 3.92 -3.81
C ASN A 31 14.08 3.61 -2.52
N VAL A 32 14.42 2.51 -1.85
CA VAL A 32 13.74 2.02 -0.65
C VAL A 32 13.69 3.06 0.47
N GLY A 33 14.79 3.78 0.67
CA GLY A 33 14.94 4.79 1.72
C GLY A 33 14.30 6.14 1.41
N ASN A 34 13.70 6.36 0.24
CA ASN A 34 13.25 7.69 -0.20
C ASN A 34 14.36 8.74 -0.08
N ALA A 35 15.56 8.43 -0.53
CA ALA A 35 16.70 9.35 -0.47
C ALA A 35 16.73 10.26 -1.71
N GLU A 36 17.22 11.52 -1.53
CA GLU A 36 17.39 12.48 -2.63
C GLU A 36 18.74 12.31 -3.32
N SER A 37 19.79 12.13 -2.55
CA SER A 37 21.16 12.10 -3.06
C SER A 37 21.58 10.69 -3.52
N ARG A 38 22.27 10.60 -4.65
CA ARG A 38 22.73 9.32 -5.22
C ARG A 38 23.47 8.40 -4.26
N PRO A 39 24.38 8.87 -3.37
CA PRO A 39 25.05 8.00 -2.42
C PRO A 39 24.11 7.29 -1.44
N ASN A 40 22.94 7.88 -1.16
CA ASN A 40 21.96 7.37 -0.21
C ASN A 40 20.81 6.59 -0.88
N ILE A 41 20.73 6.61 -2.21
CA ILE A 41 19.74 5.85 -2.96
C ILE A 41 20.13 4.37 -2.94
N ILE A 42 19.34 3.56 -2.25
CA ILE A 42 19.55 2.11 -2.16
C ILE A 42 18.34 1.42 -2.78
N ALA A 43 18.62 0.61 -3.79
CA ALA A 43 17.63 -0.25 -4.43
C ALA A 43 17.63 -1.64 -3.78
N ASP A 44 16.45 -2.27 -3.73
CA ASP A 44 16.32 -3.64 -3.26
C ASP A 44 15.23 -4.40 -4.02
N SER A 45 15.34 -5.74 -4.00
CA SER A 45 14.33 -6.66 -4.50
C SER A 45 13.61 -7.30 -3.32
N ILE A 46 12.28 -7.38 -3.40
CA ILE A 46 11.42 -7.74 -2.29
C ILE A 46 10.51 -8.89 -2.75
N ILE A 47 10.51 -9.97 -1.98
CA ILE A 47 9.56 -11.07 -2.14
C ILE A 47 8.48 -10.89 -1.10
N GLY A 48 7.21 -10.91 -1.51
CA GLY A 48 6.05 -10.83 -0.63
C GLY A 48 5.20 -12.09 -0.72
N ALA A 49 4.58 -12.44 0.40
CA ALA A 49 3.53 -13.46 0.48
C ALA A 49 2.40 -12.96 1.38
N ARG A 50 1.16 -13.31 1.05
CA ARG A 50 -0.03 -12.95 1.84
C ARG A 50 -1.06 -14.06 1.78
N LEU A 51 -1.67 -14.36 2.92
CA LEU A 51 -2.85 -15.19 3.05
C LEU A 51 -4.00 -14.32 3.53
N SER A 52 -5.15 -14.43 2.88
CA SER A 52 -6.34 -13.63 3.17
C SER A 52 -7.51 -14.52 3.48
N ILE A 53 -8.31 -14.12 4.46
CA ILE A 53 -9.61 -14.73 4.76
C ILE A 53 -10.66 -13.62 4.87
N PHE A 54 -11.77 -13.75 4.16
CA PHE A 54 -12.86 -12.79 4.28
C PHE A 54 -14.22 -13.44 4.05
N GLN A 55 -15.25 -12.81 4.63
CA GLN A 55 -16.63 -13.19 4.45
C GLN A 55 -17.47 -11.96 4.13
N LEU A 56 -18.40 -12.13 3.18
CA LEU A 56 -19.34 -11.09 2.78
C LEU A 56 -20.72 -11.43 3.33
N PHE A 57 -21.29 -10.46 4.05
CA PHE A 57 -22.65 -10.53 4.61
C PHE A 57 -23.55 -9.56 3.83
N PRO A 58 -24.48 -10.04 2.99
CA PRO A 58 -25.46 -9.17 2.35
C PRO A 58 -26.47 -8.67 3.40
N LEU A 59 -26.75 -7.37 3.36
CA LEU A 59 -27.75 -6.72 4.20
C LEU A 59 -28.85 -6.15 3.29
N GLY A 60 -29.80 -6.99 2.93
CA GLY A 60 -30.82 -6.68 1.91
C GLY A 60 -30.22 -6.62 0.51
N ASP A 61 -30.86 -5.88 -0.38
CA ASP A 61 -30.53 -5.84 -1.82
C ASP A 61 -29.43 -4.85 -2.18
N SER A 62 -29.18 -3.88 -1.32
CA SER A 62 -28.33 -2.73 -1.65
C SER A 62 -27.07 -2.62 -0.80
N TYR A 63 -27.01 -3.29 0.34
CA TYR A 63 -25.88 -3.20 1.27
C TYR A 63 -25.19 -4.54 1.44
N SER A 64 -23.90 -4.48 1.72
CA SER A 64 -23.14 -5.64 2.18
C SER A 64 -22.04 -5.21 3.15
N VAL A 65 -21.79 -6.06 4.13
CA VAL A 65 -20.66 -5.93 5.06
C VAL A 65 -19.64 -7.00 4.70
N THR A 66 -18.37 -6.61 4.65
CA THR A 66 -17.23 -7.54 4.52
C THR A 66 -16.44 -7.51 5.81
N VAL A 67 -16.16 -8.67 6.37
CA VAL A 67 -15.25 -8.87 7.50
C VAL A 67 -14.13 -9.76 7.02
N GLY A 68 -12.90 -9.47 7.40
CA GLY A 68 -11.77 -10.29 6.98
C GLY A 68 -10.50 -9.98 7.74
N GLY A 69 -9.46 -10.68 7.37
CA GLY A 69 -8.12 -10.46 7.87
C GLY A 69 -7.08 -11.03 6.92
N ASP A 70 -5.87 -10.55 7.09
CA ASP A 70 -4.70 -10.92 6.30
C ASP A 70 -3.54 -11.29 7.22
N LEU A 71 -2.76 -12.27 6.80
CA LEU A 71 -1.43 -12.57 7.30
C LEU A 71 -0.46 -12.37 6.15
N GLY A 72 0.46 -11.44 6.28
CA GLY A 72 1.43 -11.10 5.24
C GLY A 72 2.86 -11.15 5.72
N GLY A 73 3.80 -11.15 4.77
CA GLY A 73 5.21 -10.99 5.05
C GLY A 73 5.97 -10.53 3.82
N GLU A 74 7.05 -9.79 4.05
CA GLU A 74 7.95 -9.30 3.01
C GLU A 74 9.39 -9.61 3.41
N SER A 75 10.17 -10.11 2.46
CA SER A 75 11.60 -10.37 2.61
C SER A 75 12.38 -9.48 1.66
N PHE A 76 13.24 -8.65 2.21
CA PHE A 76 14.16 -7.78 1.50
C PHE A 76 15.48 -8.50 1.27
N HIS A 77 16.00 -8.43 0.03
CA HIS A 77 17.21 -9.17 -0.34
C HIS A 77 18.48 -8.58 0.30
N ARG A 78 18.61 -7.25 0.30
CA ARG A 78 19.78 -6.53 0.82
C ARG A 78 19.54 -5.91 2.19
N LEU A 79 18.40 -5.23 2.34
CA LEU A 79 18.02 -4.50 3.54
C LEU A 79 17.19 -5.41 4.45
N THR A 80 17.79 -6.50 4.91
CA THR A 80 17.09 -7.57 5.66
C THR A 80 16.37 -7.06 6.91
N GLY A 81 16.88 -6.01 7.56
CA GLY A 81 16.21 -5.34 8.68
C GLY A 81 14.81 -4.80 8.34
N LEU A 82 14.50 -4.60 7.06
CA LEU A 82 13.16 -4.20 6.59
C LEU A 82 12.23 -5.39 6.34
N SER A 83 12.73 -6.63 6.41
CA SER A 83 11.88 -7.81 6.33
C SER A 83 10.88 -7.80 7.47
N ASN A 84 9.65 -8.20 7.19
CA ASN A 84 8.56 -8.03 8.14
C ASN A 84 7.47 -9.08 8.00
N VAL A 85 6.67 -9.21 9.06
CA VAL A 85 5.40 -9.94 9.08
C VAL A 85 4.31 -8.99 9.49
N SER A 86 3.15 -9.08 8.83
CA SER A 86 1.94 -8.31 9.16
C SER A 86 0.77 -9.21 9.49
N VAL A 87 -0.08 -8.74 10.41
CA VAL A 87 -1.39 -9.32 10.70
C VAL A 87 -2.40 -8.19 10.71
N ASP A 88 -3.42 -8.29 9.87
CA ASP A 88 -4.40 -7.24 9.66
C ASP A 88 -5.82 -7.77 9.85
N GLY A 89 -6.70 -6.95 10.45
CA GLY A 89 -8.14 -7.17 10.50
C GLY A 89 -8.88 -6.04 9.76
N MET A 90 -9.93 -6.37 9.01
CA MET A 90 -10.69 -5.41 8.23
C MET A 90 -12.20 -5.55 8.40
N LEU A 91 -12.88 -4.40 8.35
CA LEU A 91 -14.33 -4.30 8.27
C LEU A 91 -14.68 -3.28 7.19
N ALA A 92 -15.60 -3.62 6.28
CA ALA A 92 -16.05 -2.70 5.23
C ALA A 92 -17.56 -2.80 5.03
N LEU A 93 -18.20 -1.65 4.79
CA LEU A 93 -19.60 -1.52 4.38
C LEU A 93 -19.64 -1.02 2.94
N LYS A 94 -20.36 -1.72 2.08
CA LYS A 94 -20.61 -1.33 0.68
C LYS A 94 -22.09 -1.07 0.48
N LYS A 95 -22.41 0.01 -0.21
CA LYS A 95 -23.75 0.34 -0.75
C LYS A 95 -23.72 0.32 -2.27
N LYS A 96 -24.75 -0.23 -2.87
CA LYS A 96 -24.99 -0.24 -4.30
C LYS A 96 -26.30 0.47 -4.61
N TRP A 97 -26.32 1.38 -5.61
CA TRP A 97 -27.52 2.11 -6.02
C TRP A 97 -28.07 1.49 -7.31
N GLY A 98 -28.97 0.54 -7.15
CA GLY A 98 -29.61 -0.21 -8.25
C GLY A 98 -29.09 -1.65 -8.37
N ILE A 99 -29.62 -2.35 -9.38
CA ILE A 99 -29.38 -3.76 -9.64
C ILE A 99 -28.44 -3.93 -10.86
N GLY A 100 -27.67 -4.99 -10.88
CA GLY A 100 -26.82 -5.36 -12.02
C GLY A 100 -25.38 -4.84 -11.93
N ALA A 101 -24.59 -5.14 -12.96
CA ALA A 101 -23.15 -4.91 -12.99
C ALA A 101 -22.76 -3.43 -13.09
N PHE A 102 -23.61 -2.61 -13.67
CA PHE A 102 -23.35 -1.18 -13.96
C PHE A 102 -23.85 -0.23 -12.87
N ALA A 103 -24.48 -0.78 -11.82
CA ALA A 103 -24.96 0.03 -10.72
C ALA A 103 -23.79 0.70 -9.99
N PRO A 104 -23.84 2.02 -9.76
CA PRO A 104 -22.80 2.71 -8.97
C PRO A 104 -22.79 2.19 -7.55
N TRP A 105 -21.65 2.30 -6.93
CA TRP A 105 -21.43 1.83 -5.56
C TRP A 105 -20.55 2.79 -4.77
N ALA A 106 -20.70 2.78 -3.45
CA ALA A 106 -19.73 3.33 -2.52
C ALA A 106 -19.37 2.29 -1.46
N ARG A 107 -18.17 2.39 -0.93
CA ARG A 107 -17.64 1.54 0.14
C ARG A 107 -16.90 2.40 1.15
N THR A 108 -17.14 2.15 2.42
CA THR A 108 -16.30 2.65 3.52
C THR A 108 -15.72 1.46 4.27
N GLY A 109 -14.53 1.60 4.81
CA GLY A 109 -13.88 0.52 5.53
C GLY A 109 -12.84 1.01 6.52
N VAL A 110 -12.52 0.15 7.46
CA VAL A 110 -11.41 0.33 8.41
C VAL A 110 -10.57 -0.93 8.42
N THR A 111 -9.27 -0.74 8.54
CA THR A 111 -8.28 -1.82 8.72
C THR A 111 -7.40 -1.44 9.90
N VAL A 112 -7.10 -2.43 10.74
CA VAL A 112 -6.15 -2.31 11.84
C VAL A 112 -5.18 -3.46 11.72
N GLY A 113 -3.89 -3.17 11.74
CA GLY A 113 -2.84 -4.14 11.56
C GLY A 113 -1.66 -3.95 12.49
N ARG A 114 -0.91 -5.03 12.68
CA ARG A 114 0.38 -5.03 13.36
C ARG A 114 1.46 -5.39 12.36
N LEU A 115 2.50 -4.55 12.27
CA LEU A 115 3.73 -4.78 11.53
C LEU A 115 4.85 -5.10 12.50
N SER A 116 5.54 -6.19 12.26
CA SER A 116 6.72 -6.62 13.00
C SER A 116 7.89 -6.78 12.04
N TYR A 117 8.90 -5.94 12.19
CA TYR A 117 10.10 -5.91 11.36
C TYR A 117 11.25 -6.66 12.04
N ASP A 118 12.21 -7.15 11.28
CA ASP A 118 13.46 -7.70 11.82
C ASP A 118 14.24 -6.59 12.56
N ASP A 119 14.22 -5.35 12.04
CA ASP A 119 14.60 -4.16 12.79
C ASP A 119 13.43 -3.68 13.65
N SER A 120 13.46 -3.96 14.93
CA SER A 120 12.38 -3.68 15.88
C SER A 120 12.03 -2.18 16.02
N TYR A 121 12.92 -1.26 15.66
CA TYR A 121 12.67 0.19 15.67
C TYR A 121 11.51 0.59 14.77
N ARG A 122 11.24 -0.21 13.74
CA ARG A 122 10.17 0.00 12.76
C ARG A 122 8.85 -0.69 13.11
N ASN A 123 8.79 -1.46 14.20
CA ASN A 123 7.57 -2.13 14.64
C ASN A 123 6.45 -1.13 14.88
N ALA A 124 5.28 -1.36 14.29
CA ALA A 124 4.19 -0.39 14.32
C ALA A 124 2.81 -1.04 14.35
N TRP A 125 1.83 -0.26 14.81
CA TRP A 125 0.42 -0.46 14.51
C TRP A 125 0.05 0.40 13.30
N ASP A 126 -0.63 -0.19 12.33
CA ASP A 126 -1.17 0.51 11.18
C ASP A 126 -2.69 0.60 11.29
N TYR A 127 -3.22 1.79 11.08
CA TYR A 127 -4.65 2.09 11.04
C TYR A 127 -4.96 2.71 9.69
N ARG A 128 -6.01 2.23 9.04
CA ARG A 128 -6.45 2.75 7.76
C ARG A 128 -7.96 2.91 7.74
N ALA A 129 -8.45 4.10 7.37
CA ALA A 129 -9.85 4.36 7.09
C ALA A 129 -9.99 4.70 5.60
N THR A 130 -10.94 4.08 4.91
CA THR A 130 -11.13 4.23 3.47
C THR A 130 -12.55 4.67 3.12
N LEU A 131 -12.67 5.45 2.05
CA LEU A 131 -13.91 5.78 1.37
C LEU A 131 -13.67 5.63 -0.13
N ALA A 132 -14.43 4.80 -0.80
CA ALA A 132 -14.31 4.58 -2.23
C ALA A 132 -15.67 4.65 -2.91
N SER A 133 -15.70 5.08 -4.15
CA SER A 133 -16.89 5.08 -4.99
C SER A 133 -16.52 4.81 -6.43
N GLY A 134 -17.38 4.08 -7.14
CA GLY A 134 -17.11 3.74 -8.52
C GLY A 134 -18.31 3.12 -9.23
N ARG A 135 -18.08 2.83 -10.48
CA ARG A 135 -19.04 2.11 -11.32
C ARG A 135 -18.36 1.46 -12.51
N ARG A 136 -18.97 0.42 -13.02
CA ARG A 136 -18.69 -0.10 -14.34
C ARG A 136 -19.38 0.80 -15.36
N ILE A 137 -18.66 1.39 -16.31
CA ILE A 137 -19.18 2.33 -17.30
C ILE A 137 -19.88 1.54 -18.40
N ASP A 138 -19.24 0.48 -18.87
CA ASP A 138 -19.75 -0.48 -19.83
C ASP A 138 -19.17 -1.88 -19.56
N GLU A 139 -19.24 -2.80 -20.52
CA GLU A 139 -18.74 -4.16 -20.37
C GLU A 139 -17.22 -4.25 -20.22
N ARG A 140 -16.49 -3.22 -20.66
CA ARG A 140 -15.02 -3.19 -20.69
C ARG A 140 -14.40 -2.25 -19.68
N TRP A 141 -15.08 -1.15 -19.34
CA TRP A 141 -14.52 -0.08 -18.53
C TRP A 141 -15.08 -0.08 -17.10
N ASN A 142 -14.18 -0.08 -16.13
CA ASN A 142 -14.50 0.07 -14.71
C ASN A 142 -13.69 1.24 -14.14
N LEU A 143 -14.36 2.20 -13.49
CA LEU A 143 -13.77 3.40 -12.92
C LEU A 143 -14.13 3.50 -11.44
N TRP A 144 -13.16 3.82 -10.60
CA TRP A 144 -13.41 4.16 -9.20
C TRP A 144 -12.38 5.15 -8.67
N ALA A 145 -12.79 5.91 -7.66
CA ALA A 145 -11.93 6.75 -6.86
C ALA A 145 -11.94 6.28 -5.41
N GLU A 146 -10.82 6.47 -4.73
CA GLU A 146 -10.65 6.12 -3.33
C GLU A 146 -9.94 7.25 -2.60
N TYR A 147 -10.39 7.53 -1.39
CA TYR A 147 -9.68 8.29 -0.38
C TYR A 147 -9.33 7.36 0.76
N ALA A 148 -8.11 7.51 1.32
CA ALA A 148 -7.70 6.80 2.52
C ALA A 148 -6.96 7.75 3.47
N PHE A 149 -7.31 7.67 4.75
CA PHE A 149 -6.47 8.16 5.84
C PHE A 149 -5.68 6.98 6.38
N GLU A 150 -4.38 7.15 6.54
CA GLU A 150 -3.48 6.13 7.08
C GLU A 150 -2.69 6.73 8.25
N ARG A 151 -2.61 5.96 9.33
CA ARG A 151 -1.77 6.24 10.48
C ARG A 151 -0.94 5.02 10.82
N ARG A 152 0.37 5.21 10.84
CA ARG A 152 1.34 4.29 11.40
C ARG A 152 1.78 4.81 12.75
N ALA A 153 1.65 4.00 13.80
CA ALA A 153 2.09 4.30 15.15
C ALA A 153 3.23 3.35 15.54
N ALA A 154 4.46 3.84 15.44
CA ALA A 154 5.67 3.14 15.86
C ALA A 154 6.08 3.55 17.28
N ALA A 155 7.01 2.82 17.88
CA ALA A 155 7.63 3.24 19.15
C ALA A 155 8.54 4.44 18.90
N THR A 156 8.45 5.42 19.79
CA THR A 156 9.37 6.58 19.80
C THR A 156 10.72 6.11 20.32
N GLN A 157 11.79 6.41 19.60
CA GLN A 157 13.17 6.14 19.98
C GLN A 157 13.70 7.27 20.92
N GLU A 158 14.87 7.07 21.50
CA GLU A 158 15.57 8.12 22.22
C GLU A 158 15.92 9.29 21.29
N GLU A 159 16.02 10.50 21.85
CA GLU A 159 16.41 11.68 21.08
C GLU A 159 17.91 11.61 20.74
N GLU A 160 18.23 11.47 19.46
CA GLU A 160 19.62 11.53 18.97
C GLU A 160 20.20 12.96 19.08
N VAL A 161 19.33 13.95 18.99
CA VAL A 161 19.67 15.37 19.11
C VAL A 161 18.68 16.01 20.09
N PRO A 162 19.17 16.66 21.15
CA PRO A 162 18.30 17.30 22.14
C PRO A 162 17.27 18.25 21.51
N GLY A 163 15.99 18.01 21.80
CA GLY A 163 14.87 18.79 21.28
C GLY A 163 14.36 18.38 19.92
N LEU A 164 14.90 17.33 19.29
CA LEU A 164 14.37 16.71 18.09
C LEU A 164 13.83 15.32 18.42
N SER A 165 12.53 15.12 18.21
CA SER A 165 11.84 13.87 18.57
C SER A 165 12.46 12.64 17.90
N GLY A 166 12.59 11.53 18.64
CA GLY A 166 12.97 10.20 18.10
C GLY A 166 11.84 9.45 17.40
N ASP A 167 10.67 10.07 17.18
CA ASP A 167 9.51 9.44 16.52
C ASP A 167 9.59 9.55 14.98
N ALA A 168 10.60 8.95 14.38
CA ALA A 168 10.87 9.04 12.95
C ALA A 168 10.03 8.04 12.11
N PHE A 169 9.50 6.97 12.73
CA PHE A 169 8.81 5.90 12.01
C PHE A 169 7.28 5.98 12.10
N SER A 170 6.71 6.83 12.96
CA SER A 170 5.29 7.14 12.95
C SER A 170 4.94 8.07 11.79
N GLN A 171 3.81 7.82 11.14
CA GLN A 171 3.38 8.58 9.97
C GLN A 171 1.86 8.73 9.95
N ASP A 172 1.39 9.92 9.62
CA ASP A 172 0.00 10.20 9.26
C ASP A 172 -0.05 10.67 7.80
N SER A 173 -1.00 10.14 7.02
CA SER A 173 -1.15 10.56 5.63
C SER A 173 -2.57 10.47 5.11
N HIS A 174 -2.86 11.33 4.13
CA HIS A 174 -4.07 11.36 3.33
C HIS A 174 -3.72 10.92 1.91
N ASN A 175 -4.44 9.94 1.38
CA ASN A 175 -4.21 9.40 0.05
C ASN A 175 -5.50 9.56 -0.77
N ILE A 176 -5.35 9.91 -2.03
CA ILE A 176 -6.42 9.92 -3.01
C ILE A 176 -5.97 9.14 -4.24
N GLY A 177 -6.82 8.26 -4.76
CA GLY A 177 -6.54 7.46 -5.93
C GLY A 177 -7.69 7.51 -6.93
N ILE A 178 -7.36 7.52 -8.23
CA ILE A 178 -8.31 7.31 -9.33
C ILE A 178 -7.80 6.13 -10.12
N ASN A 179 -8.66 5.14 -10.32
CA ASN A 179 -8.31 3.88 -10.96
C ASN A 179 -9.26 3.58 -12.11
N LEU A 180 -8.69 3.10 -13.19
CA LEU A 180 -9.39 2.71 -14.41
C LEU A 180 -8.94 1.32 -14.84
N GLU A 181 -9.88 0.42 -15.05
CA GLU A 181 -9.63 -0.88 -15.65
C GLU A 181 -10.27 -0.97 -17.04
N TYR A 182 -9.55 -1.58 -17.96
CA TYR A 182 -10.02 -1.91 -19.30
C TYR A 182 -9.89 -3.40 -19.57
N SER A 183 -11.01 -4.07 -19.79
CA SER A 183 -11.05 -5.49 -20.17
C SER A 183 -10.66 -5.65 -21.64
N VAL A 184 -9.42 -6.08 -21.89
CA VAL A 184 -8.88 -6.33 -23.23
C VAL A 184 -9.54 -7.57 -23.82
N THR A 185 -9.65 -8.63 -22.99
CA THR A 185 -10.37 -9.87 -23.27
C THR A 185 -11.20 -10.27 -22.04
N GLN A 186 -11.88 -11.42 -22.08
CA GLN A 186 -12.58 -11.96 -20.92
C GLN A 186 -11.64 -12.29 -19.75
N ASN A 187 -10.37 -12.59 -20.04
CA ASN A 187 -9.38 -13.05 -19.07
C ASN A 187 -8.21 -12.08 -18.90
N ALA A 188 -8.15 -10.99 -19.67
CA ALA A 188 -7.03 -10.03 -19.59
C ALA A 188 -7.56 -8.60 -19.46
N PHE A 189 -6.97 -7.82 -18.53
CA PHE A 189 -7.34 -6.45 -18.31
C PHE A 189 -6.12 -5.57 -18.01
N LEU A 190 -6.17 -4.36 -18.54
CA LEU A 190 -5.21 -3.30 -18.29
C LEU A 190 -5.73 -2.47 -17.10
N ALA A 191 -4.86 -2.18 -16.15
CA ALA A 191 -5.13 -1.33 -15.01
C ALA A 191 -4.29 -0.05 -15.10
N LEU A 192 -4.94 1.10 -14.90
CA LEU A 192 -4.30 2.40 -14.84
C LEU A 192 -4.68 3.07 -13.53
N GLY A 193 -3.74 3.75 -12.87
CA GLY A 193 -3.99 4.46 -11.62
C GLY A 193 -3.22 5.76 -11.54
N LEU A 194 -3.87 6.76 -10.93
CA LEU A 194 -3.24 8.00 -10.49
C LEU A 194 -3.36 8.08 -8.97
N LEU A 195 -2.30 8.51 -8.30
CA LEU A 195 -2.22 8.63 -6.85
C LEU A 195 -1.73 10.02 -6.46
N GLY A 196 -2.38 10.60 -5.46
CA GLY A 196 -1.88 11.73 -4.68
C GLY A 196 -1.81 11.33 -3.21
N ARG A 197 -0.71 11.62 -2.53
CA ARG A 197 -0.54 11.41 -1.09
C ARG A 197 0.02 12.67 -0.47
N HIS A 198 -0.55 13.09 0.67
CA HIS A 198 -0.03 14.18 1.49
C HIS A 198 0.08 13.74 2.95
N GLY A 199 1.18 14.04 3.59
CA GLY A 199 1.43 13.70 4.99
C GLY A 199 2.89 13.38 5.28
N ASP A 200 3.11 12.63 6.35
CA ASP A 200 4.46 12.31 6.78
C ASP A 200 5.15 11.32 5.82
N VAL A 201 6.41 11.57 5.55
CA VAL A 201 7.31 10.73 4.74
C VAL A 201 8.57 10.50 5.54
N THR A 202 8.98 9.26 5.68
CA THR A 202 10.31 8.93 6.23
C THR A 202 11.30 8.83 5.09
N SER A 203 12.38 9.62 5.17
CA SER A 203 13.55 9.55 4.29
C SER A 203 14.72 9.01 5.10
N THR A 204 15.39 7.98 4.60
CA THR A 204 16.58 7.40 5.23
C THR A 204 17.81 7.78 4.45
N ALA A 205 18.75 8.44 5.12
CA ALA A 205 19.99 8.95 4.50
C ALA A 205 21.11 9.08 5.53
N SER A 206 22.36 9.16 5.07
CA SER A 206 23.47 9.63 5.85
C SER A 206 23.25 11.10 6.27
N PRO A 207 23.86 11.56 7.38
CA PRO A 207 23.69 12.93 7.88
C PRO A 207 23.94 13.99 6.80
N GLY A 208 22.96 14.89 6.65
CA GLY A 208 23.04 16.00 5.71
C GLY A 208 22.22 17.20 6.18
N PRO A 209 22.73 18.44 6.05
CA PRO A 209 22.09 19.62 6.62
C PRO A 209 20.69 19.86 6.06
N LYS A 210 20.49 19.63 4.75
CA LYS A 210 19.22 19.89 4.08
C LYS A 210 18.07 19.07 4.67
N VAL A 211 18.22 17.74 4.77
CA VAL A 211 17.21 16.86 5.31
C VAL A 211 17.04 17.02 6.82
N PHE A 212 18.17 17.24 7.54
CA PHE A 212 18.18 17.44 8.98
C PHE A 212 17.34 18.66 9.42
N TYR A 213 17.59 19.84 8.84
CA TYR A 213 16.86 21.07 9.22
C TYR A 213 15.38 21.05 8.81
N ALA A 214 15.01 20.19 7.86
CA ALA A 214 13.62 20.02 7.42
C ALA A 214 12.86 18.98 8.25
N SER A 215 13.57 18.14 9.02
CA SER A 215 12.96 17.00 9.71
C SER A 215 12.21 17.41 10.97
N LYS A 216 11.08 16.76 11.22
CA LYS A 216 10.27 16.86 12.45
C LYS A 216 10.70 15.86 13.51
N ALA A 217 11.35 14.78 13.10
CA ALA A 217 11.86 13.74 13.96
C ALA A 217 13.03 13.02 13.28
N LEU A 218 13.92 12.48 14.11
CA LEU A 218 15.15 11.80 13.72
C LEU A 218 15.36 10.58 14.60
N ALA A 219 15.70 9.44 14.00
CA ALA A 219 16.12 8.23 14.71
C ALA A 219 17.20 7.51 13.92
N GLU A 220 18.03 6.71 14.56
CA GLU A 220 18.90 5.76 13.87
C GLU A 220 18.08 4.79 13.00
N ASP A 221 18.65 4.37 11.87
CA ASP A 221 18.03 3.40 10.97
C ASP A 221 19.01 2.27 10.64
N PRO A 222 19.21 1.33 11.59
CA PRO A 222 20.18 0.25 11.44
C PRO A 222 19.89 -0.67 10.26
N ALA A 223 18.65 -0.73 9.78
CA ALA A 223 18.26 -1.52 8.62
C ALA A 223 19.03 -1.10 7.34
N PHE A 224 19.50 0.14 7.26
CA PHE A 224 20.27 0.67 6.12
C PHE A 224 21.79 0.63 6.36
N GLY A 225 22.22 0.33 7.58
CA GLY A 225 23.63 0.26 7.97
C GLY A 225 24.05 1.34 8.96
N PRO A 226 25.32 1.34 9.38
CA PRO A 226 25.84 2.36 10.27
C PRO A 226 25.78 3.75 9.61
N ASP A 227 25.60 4.78 10.41
CA ASP A 227 25.53 6.18 9.97
C ASP A 227 24.34 6.53 9.07
N PHE A 228 23.30 5.67 9.02
CA PHE A 228 22.02 6.00 8.40
C PHE A 228 20.99 6.39 9.45
N TYR A 229 20.24 7.45 9.14
CA TYR A 229 19.18 7.97 9.98
C TYR A 229 17.88 8.12 9.22
N ALA A 230 16.79 7.80 9.89
CA ALA A 230 15.43 8.06 9.42
C ALA A 230 15.02 9.49 9.79
N TYR A 231 14.64 10.28 8.82
CA TYR A 231 14.16 11.64 8.94
C TYR A 231 12.68 11.69 8.60
N ARG A 232 11.83 12.09 9.54
CA ARG A 232 10.40 12.30 9.27
C ARG A 232 10.18 13.73 8.77
N LEU A 233 9.61 13.84 7.58
CA LEU A 233 9.30 15.09 6.88
C LEU A 233 7.81 15.12 6.56
N THR A 234 7.25 16.29 6.23
CA THR A 234 5.97 16.35 5.52
C THR A 234 6.24 16.42 4.04
N GLY A 235 5.44 15.72 3.25
CA GLY A 235 5.60 15.73 1.80
C GLY A 235 4.30 15.48 1.05
N THR A 236 4.32 15.82 -0.23
CA THR A 236 3.28 15.49 -1.20
C THR A 236 3.88 14.58 -2.25
N THR A 237 3.27 13.42 -2.45
CA THR A 237 3.68 12.44 -3.47
C THR A 237 2.63 12.38 -4.56
N TYR A 238 3.09 12.43 -5.80
CA TYR A 238 2.28 12.11 -6.98
C TYR A 238 2.78 10.79 -7.56
N GLY A 239 1.86 9.95 -7.96
CA GLY A 239 2.19 8.65 -8.53
C GLY A 239 1.28 8.27 -9.68
N PHE A 240 1.80 7.42 -10.54
CA PHE A 240 0.99 6.69 -11.52
C PHE A 240 1.33 5.21 -11.47
N ARG A 241 0.35 4.41 -11.87
CA ARG A 241 0.44 2.96 -12.00
C ARG A 241 -0.06 2.52 -13.36
N VAL A 242 0.62 1.56 -13.97
CA VAL A 242 0.14 0.80 -15.10
C VAL A 242 0.36 -0.69 -14.83
N GLY A 243 -0.61 -1.52 -15.16
CA GLY A 243 -0.52 -2.96 -14.95
C GLY A 243 -1.32 -3.74 -15.98
N LEU A 244 -0.83 -4.93 -16.30
CA LEU A 244 -1.53 -5.94 -17.10
C LEU A 244 -1.80 -7.14 -16.21
N ASN A 245 -3.06 -7.58 -16.19
CA ASN A 245 -3.50 -8.73 -15.41
C ASN A 245 -4.10 -9.78 -16.34
N TYR A 246 -3.79 -11.05 -16.07
CA TYR A 246 -4.29 -12.18 -16.84
C TYR A 246 -4.79 -13.29 -15.91
N ALA A 247 -6.03 -13.72 -16.09
CA ALA A 247 -6.67 -14.79 -15.34
C ALA A 247 -6.61 -16.11 -16.16
N PRO A 248 -5.58 -16.95 -15.96
CA PRO A 248 -5.48 -18.25 -16.67
C PRO A 248 -6.60 -19.21 -16.27
N THR A 249 -7.12 -19.09 -15.07
CA THR A 249 -8.24 -19.89 -14.55
C THR A 249 -9.19 -19.00 -13.74
N ALA A 250 -10.34 -19.55 -13.31
CA ALA A 250 -11.28 -18.87 -12.43
C ALA A 250 -10.70 -18.59 -11.01
N HIS A 251 -9.61 -19.26 -10.65
CA HIS A 251 -8.98 -19.19 -9.32
C HIS A 251 -7.65 -18.47 -9.31
N SER A 252 -7.03 -18.24 -10.47
CA SER A 252 -5.68 -17.65 -10.57
C SER A 252 -5.68 -16.35 -11.33
N LEU A 253 -4.91 -15.38 -10.85
CA LEU A 253 -4.63 -14.13 -11.52
C LEU A 253 -3.12 -13.88 -11.52
N LEU A 254 -2.55 -13.65 -12.70
CA LEU A 254 -1.17 -13.20 -12.88
C LEU A 254 -1.18 -11.72 -13.21
N GLY A 255 -0.36 -10.95 -12.52
CA GLY A 255 -0.21 -9.51 -12.74
C GLY A 255 1.23 -9.13 -13.03
N CYS A 256 1.43 -8.16 -13.91
CA CYS A 256 2.68 -7.41 -13.99
C CYS A 256 2.34 -5.92 -13.97
N GLY A 257 3.10 -5.14 -13.20
CA GLY A 257 2.82 -3.75 -12.98
C GLY A 257 4.08 -2.91 -12.88
N PHE A 258 3.90 -1.62 -13.05
CA PHE A 258 4.91 -0.60 -12.84
C PHE A 258 4.28 0.60 -12.14
N GLU A 259 4.94 1.07 -11.08
CA GLU A 259 4.58 2.28 -10.37
C GLU A 259 5.73 3.29 -10.42
N ARG A 260 5.39 4.56 -10.54
CA ARG A 260 6.34 5.67 -10.43
C ARG A 260 5.81 6.69 -9.45
N PHE A 261 6.68 7.16 -8.55
CA PHE A 261 6.37 8.17 -7.55
C PHE A 261 7.35 9.32 -7.62
N ASP A 262 6.85 10.53 -7.41
CA ASP A 262 7.61 11.76 -7.26
C ASP A 262 7.11 12.47 -6.00
N THR A 263 7.97 12.59 -5.00
CA THR A 263 7.66 13.17 -3.69
C THR A 263 8.41 14.47 -3.51
N HIS A 264 7.66 15.51 -3.19
CA HIS A 264 8.16 16.82 -2.79
C HIS A 264 7.94 16.99 -1.29
N ALA A 265 9.02 17.08 -0.53
CA ALA A 265 9.00 17.17 0.93
C ALA A 265 9.58 18.49 1.43
N ASP A 266 9.38 18.75 2.73
CA ASP A 266 9.86 19.94 3.43
C ASP A 266 11.35 20.18 3.17
N GLY A 267 11.78 21.45 3.22
CA GLY A 267 13.16 21.86 2.94
C GLY A 267 13.56 21.72 1.46
N GLY A 268 12.59 21.54 0.55
CA GLY A 268 12.84 21.33 -0.88
C GLY A 268 13.45 19.97 -1.20
N ASN A 269 13.35 18.98 -0.28
CA ASN A 269 13.76 17.61 -0.55
C ASN A 269 12.85 16.98 -1.60
N ARG A 270 13.43 16.22 -2.54
CA ARG A 270 12.69 15.56 -3.61
C ARG A 270 13.16 14.13 -3.77
N TYR A 271 12.21 13.20 -3.77
CA TYR A 271 12.46 11.76 -3.92
C TYR A 271 11.71 11.23 -5.13
N THR A 272 12.37 10.41 -5.92
CA THR A 272 11.71 9.68 -6.99
C THR A 272 11.90 8.19 -6.77
N LYS A 273 10.89 7.40 -7.12
CA LYS A 273 10.89 5.96 -6.93
C LYS A 273 10.16 5.27 -8.08
N SER A 274 10.73 4.17 -8.56
CA SER A 274 10.11 3.28 -9.56
C SER A 274 10.04 1.87 -9.00
N VAL A 275 8.87 1.24 -9.14
CA VAL A 275 8.61 -0.09 -8.57
C VAL A 275 7.94 -0.97 -9.63
N PRO A 276 8.70 -1.71 -10.46
CA PRO A 276 8.16 -2.84 -11.20
C PRO A 276 7.78 -3.98 -10.25
N GLU A 277 6.68 -4.66 -10.56
CA GLU A 277 6.14 -5.76 -9.75
C GLU A 277 5.56 -6.86 -10.64
N ILE A 278 5.69 -8.12 -10.17
CA ILE A 278 4.98 -9.29 -10.69
C ILE A 278 4.19 -9.89 -9.52
N THR A 279 2.94 -10.26 -9.75
CA THR A 279 2.07 -10.87 -8.73
C THR A 279 1.43 -12.14 -9.25
N TRP A 280 1.17 -13.05 -8.34
CA TRP A 280 0.30 -14.20 -8.52
C TRP A 280 -0.68 -14.27 -7.36
N ASP A 281 -1.97 -14.25 -7.70
CA ASP A 281 -3.07 -14.39 -6.76
C ASP A 281 -3.80 -15.70 -7.01
N TYR A 282 -4.15 -16.39 -5.94
CA TYR A 282 -4.94 -17.62 -5.98
C TYR A 282 -6.10 -17.55 -5.00
N ARG A 283 -7.29 -17.95 -5.45
CA ARG A 283 -8.49 -18.06 -4.62
C ARG A 283 -8.87 -19.54 -4.50
N PHE A 284 -9.00 -20.01 -3.26
CA PHE A 284 -9.40 -21.37 -2.95
C PHE A 284 -10.91 -21.59 -3.08
#